data_1d1fce17627770fe286b9216c1f0afc0
#
_entry.id   1d1fce17627770fe286b9216c1f0afc0
#
_cell.length_a   1.000
_cell.length_b   1.000
_cell.length_c   1.000
_cell.angle_alpha   90.00
_cell.angle_beta   90.00
_cell.angle_gamma   90.00
#
_symmetry.space_group_name_H-M   'P 1'
#
loop_
_entity.id
_entity.type
_entity.pdbx_description
1 polymer ?
#
loop_
_entity_poly.entity_id
_entity_poly.type
_entity_poly.pdbx_seq_one_letter_code
_entity_poly.pdbx_strand_id
1 'polypeptide(L)'
;SDRCLVVGDAAGSSATSASRVIELASRVGVPRTRMSAVFNRFGARGADEDVAMRFEIACALSSKIRIADGGQDLAALMAFGRADEAVGQTSAFATSVREATREMLVELGCAVGPWSDMVADRATRTERPRIRLPWSREGDQR
;
A
#
# COMPACT_ATOMS: atom_id res chain seq x y z
N SER A 1 -0.08 -6.19 18.91
CA SER A 1 -0.10 -6.21 17.44
C SER A 1 0.21 -7.61 16.94
N ASP A 2 -0.59 -8.12 16.03
CA ASP A 2 -0.43 -9.47 15.49
C ASP A 2 0.67 -9.51 14.42
N ARG A 3 0.91 -8.40 13.74
CA ARG A 3 1.94 -8.23 12.72
C ARG A 3 2.55 -6.83 12.78
N CYS A 4 3.84 -6.71 12.56
CA CYS A 4 4.58 -5.46 12.46
C CYS A 4 5.18 -5.35 11.06
N LEU A 5 4.85 -4.29 10.33
CA LEU A 5 5.40 -4.01 9.01
C LEU A 5 6.49 -2.95 9.12
N VAL A 6 7.71 -3.28 8.73
CA VAL A 6 8.83 -2.35 8.67
C VAL A 6 8.99 -1.89 7.22
N VAL A 7 8.53 -0.69 6.96
CA VAL A 7 8.48 -0.12 5.59
C VAL A 7 9.73 0.69 5.32
N GLY A 8 10.34 0.44 4.18
CA GLY A 8 11.46 1.23 3.65
C GLY A 8 11.36 1.42 2.15
N ASP A 9 12.27 2.19 1.60
CA ASP A 9 12.34 2.52 0.17
C ASP A 9 13.79 2.55 -0.33
N ALA A 10 14.03 3.10 -1.51
CA ALA A 10 15.35 3.22 -2.10
C ALA A 10 16.24 4.32 -1.50
N ALA A 11 15.78 5.07 -0.48
CA ALA A 11 16.62 6.07 0.16
C ALA A 11 17.83 5.42 0.84
N GLY A 12 19.02 6.01 0.69
CA GLY A 12 20.28 5.42 1.14
C GLY A 12 20.35 5.07 2.62
N SER A 13 19.60 5.76 3.48
CA SER A 13 19.49 5.46 4.93
C SER A 13 18.40 4.46 5.28
N SER A 14 17.52 4.10 4.34
CA SER A 14 16.33 3.31 4.61
C SER A 14 16.65 1.93 5.17
N ALA A 15 17.59 1.21 4.57
CA ALA A 15 18.03 -0.11 5.02
C ALA A 15 18.61 -0.08 6.46
N THR A 16 19.45 0.90 6.76
CA THR A 16 20.05 1.06 8.09
C THR A 16 18.99 1.42 9.13
N SER A 17 18.07 2.31 8.79
CA SER A 17 16.97 2.71 9.69
C SER A 17 16.04 1.54 9.97
N ALA A 18 15.65 0.79 8.94
CA ALA A 18 14.82 -0.40 9.09
C ALA A 18 15.48 -1.46 10.00
N SER A 19 16.77 -1.75 9.81
CA SER A 19 17.51 -2.69 10.64
C SER A 19 17.52 -2.27 12.12
N ARG A 20 17.72 -0.98 12.39
CA ARG A 20 17.68 -0.44 13.77
C ARG A 20 16.29 -0.54 14.40
N VAL A 21 15.23 -0.24 13.63
CA VAL A 21 13.84 -0.38 14.10
C VAL A 21 13.52 -1.83 14.44
N ILE A 22 13.94 -2.78 13.61
CA ILE A 22 13.77 -4.22 13.85
C ILE A 22 14.49 -4.65 15.12
N GLU A 23 15.72 -4.20 15.31
CA GLU A 23 16.49 -4.51 16.50
C GLU A 23 15.81 -3.94 17.76
N LEU A 24 15.37 -2.68 17.72
CA LEU A 24 14.65 -2.06 18.83
C LEU A 24 13.36 -2.79 19.15
N ALA A 25 12.53 -3.09 18.14
CA ALA A 25 11.30 -3.84 18.30
C ALA A 25 11.55 -5.23 18.93
N SER A 26 12.62 -5.92 18.51
CA SER A 26 13.02 -7.20 19.10
C SER A 26 13.39 -7.08 20.57
N ARG A 27 14.11 -6.01 20.94
CA ARG A 27 14.49 -5.74 22.34
C ARG A 27 13.31 -5.48 23.26
N VAL A 28 12.22 -4.88 22.73
CA VAL A 28 10.99 -4.66 23.49
C VAL A 28 10.00 -5.82 23.39
N GLY A 29 10.43 -6.97 22.88
CA GLY A 29 9.68 -8.22 22.93
C GLY A 29 8.82 -8.53 21.70
N VAL A 30 8.97 -7.82 20.58
CA VAL A 30 8.29 -8.18 19.32
C VAL A 30 9.08 -9.30 18.63
N PRO A 31 8.53 -10.50 18.47
CA PRO A 31 9.22 -11.60 17.80
C PRO A 31 9.49 -11.27 16.33
N ARG A 32 10.69 -11.58 15.83
CA ARG A 32 11.04 -11.38 14.40
C ARG A 32 10.11 -12.14 13.45
N THR A 33 9.53 -13.25 13.88
CA THR A 33 8.52 -14.02 13.12
C THR A 33 7.21 -13.27 12.92
N ARG A 34 6.96 -12.23 13.71
CA ARG A 34 5.80 -11.32 13.54
C ARG A 34 6.16 -10.03 12.80
N MET A 35 7.37 -9.91 12.28
CA MET A 35 7.79 -8.76 11.50
C MET A 35 7.90 -9.12 10.02
N SER A 36 7.51 -8.18 9.15
CA SER A 36 7.69 -8.27 7.70
C SER A 36 8.43 -7.05 7.20
N ALA A 37 9.41 -7.24 6.32
CA ALA A 37 10.08 -6.17 5.62
C ALA A 37 9.25 -5.79 4.38
N VAL A 38 8.91 -4.51 4.26
CA VAL A 38 8.16 -3.98 3.12
C VAL A 38 9.03 -3.00 2.37
N PHE A 39 9.44 -3.35 1.15
CA PHE A 39 10.12 -2.44 0.25
C PHE A 39 9.08 -1.71 -0.61
N ASN A 40 8.94 -0.42 -0.38
CA ASN A 40 7.97 0.44 -1.04
C ASN A 40 8.56 1.11 -2.28
N ARG A 41 7.71 1.45 -3.26
CA ARG A 41 8.06 2.12 -4.51
C ARG A 41 9.02 1.31 -5.38
N PHE A 42 8.89 -0.03 -5.35
CA PHE A 42 9.65 -0.93 -6.21
C PHE A 42 9.38 -0.61 -7.70
N GLY A 43 10.47 -0.52 -8.50
CA GLY A 43 10.39 -0.12 -9.90
C GLY A 43 10.39 1.40 -10.14
N ALA A 44 10.38 2.24 -9.10
CA ALA A 44 10.70 3.66 -9.24
C ALA A 44 12.17 3.85 -9.65
N ARG A 45 12.50 5.04 -10.15
CA ARG A 45 13.89 5.36 -10.51
C ARG A 45 14.83 5.15 -9.32
N GLY A 46 15.81 4.27 -9.47
CA GLY A 46 16.77 3.92 -8.42
C GLY A 46 16.25 2.95 -7.35
N ALA A 47 15.07 2.36 -7.56
CA ALA A 47 14.46 1.35 -6.70
C ALA A 47 14.35 0.00 -7.47
N ASP A 48 15.47 -0.46 -7.98
CA ASP A 48 15.61 -1.71 -8.73
C ASP A 48 15.76 -2.94 -7.82
N GLU A 49 15.93 -4.09 -8.44
CA GLU A 49 16.09 -5.38 -7.78
C GLU A 49 17.25 -5.39 -6.78
N ASP A 50 18.40 -4.81 -7.15
CA ASP A 50 19.61 -4.80 -6.32
C ASP A 50 19.41 -3.96 -5.06
N VAL A 51 18.70 -2.85 -5.17
CA VAL A 51 18.38 -1.97 -4.03
C VAL A 51 17.37 -2.64 -3.10
N ALA A 52 16.33 -3.25 -3.66
CA ALA A 52 15.35 -4.01 -2.88
C ALA A 52 16.00 -5.18 -2.14
N MET A 53 16.85 -5.93 -2.81
CA MET A 53 17.58 -7.06 -2.22
C MET A 53 18.50 -6.59 -1.07
N ARG A 54 19.22 -5.49 -1.22
CA ARG A 54 20.07 -4.93 -0.16
C ARG A 54 19.25 -4.53 1.06
N PHE A 55 18.09 -3.92 0.87
CA PHE A 55 17.15 -3.59 1.94
C PHE A 55 16.67 -4.86 2.67
N GLU A 56 16.23 -5.87 1.91
CA GLU A 56 15.74 -7.14 2.45
C GLU A 56 16.82 -7.88 3.26
N ILE A 57 18.07 -7.90 2.77
CA ILE A 57 19.22 -8.49 3.49
C ILE A 57 19.49 -7.73 4.79
N ALA A 58 19.46 -6.40 4.76
CA ALA A 58 19.69 -5.57 5.93
C ALA A 58 18.60 -5.78 7.01
N CYS A 59 17.35 -5.99 6.61
CA CYS A 59 16.27 -6.31 7.54
C CYS A 59 16.40 -7.70 8.15
N ALA A 60 16.98 -8.67 7.45
CA ALA A 60 17.17 -10.07 7.90
C ALA A 60 15.88 -10.69 8.46
N LEU A 61 14.74 -10.44 7.79
CA LEU A 61 13.44 -11.01 8.10
C LEU A 61 13.08 -12.09 7.08
N SER A 62 12.29 -13.08 7.50
CA SER A 62 11.79 -14.15 6.61
C SER A 62 10.69 -13.66 5.69
N SER A 63 9.78 -12.82 6.20
CA SER A 63 8.69 -12.25 5.42
C SER A 63 9.14 -10.96 4.74
N LYS A 64 9.01 -10.92 3.41
CA LYS A 64 9.45 -9.82 2.54
C LYS A 64 8.33 -9.49 1.57
N ILE A 65 8.00 -8.22 1.50
CA ILE A 65 6.92 -7.70 0.67
C ILE A 65 7.49 -6.59 -0.20
N ARG A 66 7.10 -6.55 -1.48
CA ARG A 66 7.46 -5.47 -2.40
C ARG A 66 6.22 -4.81 -2.92
N ILE A 67 6.12 -3.51 -2.72
CA ILE A 67 5.02 -2.69 -3.23
C ILE A 67 5.52 -1.87 -4.41
N ALA A 68 4.90 -2.08 -5.56
CA ALA A 68 5.25 -1.36 -6.78
C ALA A 68 5.04 0.14 -6.64
N ASP A 69 5.82 0.94 -7.39
CA ASP A 69 5.61 2.38 -7.42
C ASP A 69 4.28 2.74 -8.11
N GLY A 70 3.52 3.62 -7.49
CA GLY A 70 2.23 4.09 -8.01
C GLY A 70 2.35 5.30 -8.92
N GLY A 71 3.56 5.85 -9.07
CA GLY A 71 3.84 6.97 -9.95
C GLY A 71 3.09 8.25 -9.60
N GLN A 72 2.95 9.11 -10.61
CA GLN A 72 2.28 10.41 -10.44
C GLN A 72 0.76 10.29 -10.26
N ASP A 73 0.14 9.27 -10.83
CA ASP A 73 -1.31 9.05 -10.72
C ASP A 73 -1.69 8.75 -9.27
N LEU A 74 -0.93 7.88 -8.59
CA LEU A 74 -1.13 7.65 -7.15
C LEU A 74 -0.88 8.93 -6.35
N ALA A 75 0.18 9.67 -6.64
CA ALA A 75 0.49 10.92 -5.95
C ALA A 75 -0.65 11.95 -6.09
N ALA A 76 -1.24 12.06 -7.28
CA ALA A 76 -2.40 12.91 -7.52
C ALA A 76 -3.64 12.46 -6.72
N LEU A 77 -3.97 11.17 -6.71
CA LEU A 77 -5.08 10.64 -5.92
C LEU A 77 -4.88 10.89 -4.43
N MET A 78 -3.67 10.71 -3.91
CA MET A 78 -3.33 10.97 -2.52
C MET A 78 -3.47 12.45 -2.17
N ALA A 79 -3.02 13.35 -3.05
CA ALA A 79 -3.13 14.80 -2.84
C ALA A 79 -4.58 15.29 -2.77
N PHE A 80 -5.51 14.61 -3.45
CA PHE A 80 -6.94 14.91 -3.43
C PHE A 80 -7.74 14.08 -2.39
N GLY A 81 -7.07 13.33 -1.52
CA GLY A 81 -7.72 12.50 -0.50
C GLY A 81 -8.51 11.31 -1.07
N ARG A 82 -8.18 10.86 -2.28
CA ARG A 82 -8.85 9.78 -3.01
C ARG A 82 -8.04 8.47 -2.98
N ALA A 83 -7.39 8.18 -1.88
CA ALA A 83 -6.53 7.00 -1.72
C ALA A 83 -7.28 5.67 -1.93
N ASP A 84 -8.57 5.64 -1.59
CA ASP A 84 -9.43 4.47 -1.78
C ASP A 84 -9.62 4.10 -3.26
N GLU A 85 -9.58 5.08 -4.16
CA GLU A 85 -9.68 4.85 -5.59
C GLU A 85 -8.42 4.20 -6.17
N ALA A 86 -7.26 4.47 -5.58
CA ALA A 86 -5.99 3.90 -6.03
C ALA A 86 -5.98 2.36 -5.92
N VAL A 87 -6.58 1.81 -4.87
CA VAL A 87 -6.64 0.36 -4.65
C VAL A 87 -7.65 -0.32 -5.58
N GLY A 88 -8.67 0.39 -6.03
CA GLY A 88 -9.65 -0.08 -7.00
C GLY A 88 -9.15 -0.14 -8.44
N GLN A 89 -8.02 0.50 -8.75
CA GLN A 89 -7.47 0.55 -10.11
C GLN A 89 -6.76 -0.73 -10.53
N THR A 90 -6.66 -0.94 -11.84
CA THR A 90 -5.82 -2.00 -12.44
C THR A 90 -4.43 -1.43 -12.68
N SER A 91 -3.60 -1.40 -11.63
CA SER A 91 -2.22 -0.93 -11.70
C SER A 91 -1.28 -1.90 -10.98
N ALA A 92 0.01 -1.84 -11.28
CA ALA A 92 1.02 -2.65 -10.60
C ALA A 92 1.04 -2.37 -9.09
N PHE A 93 0.87 -1.10 -8.70
CA PHE A 93 0.72 -0.70 -7.30
C PHE A 93 -0.48 -1.39 -6.63
N ALA A 94 -1.67 -1.23 -7.20
CA ALA A 94 -2.89 -1.80 -6.63
C ALA A 94 -2.83 -3.33 -6.56
N THR A 95 -2.23 -3.97 -7.56
CA THR A 95 -2.03 -5.42 -7.57
C THR A 95 -1.10 -5.85 -6.44
N SER A 96 0.07 -5.24 -6.31
CA SER A 96 1.05 -5.58 -5.26
C SER A 96 0.49 -5.33 -3.84
N VAL A 97 -0.30 -4.27 -3.65
CA VAL A 97 -0.96 -4.00 -2.36
C VAL A 97 -1.99 -5.08 -2.04
N ARG A 98 -2.82 -5.48 -3.01
CA ARG A 98 -3.83 -6.54 -2.81
C ARG A 98 -3.18 -7.89 -2.51
N GLU A 99 -2.14 -8.26 -3.23
CA GLU A 99 -1.39 -9.50 -3.01
C GLU A 99 -0.78 -9.52 -1.61
N ALA A 100 -0.06 -8.47 -1.23
CA ALA A 100 0.53 -8.33 0.09
C ALA A 100 -0.52 -8.42 1.21
N THR A 101 -1.65 -7.74 1.03
CA THR A 101 -2.74 -7.77 2.01
C THR A 101 -3.34 -9.16 2.12
N ARG A 102 -3.55 -9.84 0.97
CA ARG A 102 -4.08 -11.21 0.96
C ARG A 102 -3.15 -12.18 1.69
N GLU A 103 -1.85 -12.14 1.41
CA GLU A 103 -0.86 -12.98 2.07
C GLU A 103 -0.88 -12.77 3.59
N MET A 104 -0.87 -11.51 4.03
CA MET A 104 -0.95 -11.19 5.46
C MET A 104 -2.22 -11.69 6.12
N LEU A 105 -3.38 -11.56 5.46
CA LEU A 105 -4.65 -12.05 6.00
C LEU A 105 -4.68 -13.56 6.10
N VAL A 106 -4.13 -14.28 5.11
CA VAL A 106 -4.01 -15.75 5.14
C VAL A 106 -3.09 -16.18 6.30
N GLU A 107 -1.94 -15.52 6.48
CA GLU A 107 -1.03 -15.81 7.60
C GLU A 107 -1.67 -15.56 8.98
N LEU A 108 -2.61 -14.62 9.07
CA LEU A 108 -3.37 -14.33 10.28
C LEU A 108 -4.58 -15.26 10.47
N GLY A 109 -4.78 -16.26 9.57
CA GLY A 109 -5.90 -17.18 9.62
C GLY A 109 -7.25 -16.57 9.23
N CYS A 110 -7.25 -15.40 8.59
CA CYS A 110 -8.46 -14.77 8.10
C CYS A 110 -8.93 -15.44 6.81
N ALA A 111 -10.24 -15.71 6.72
CA ALA A 111 -10.85 -16.15 5.45
C ALA A 111 -10.83 -14.98 4.45
N VAL A 112 -10.14 -15.16 3.34
CA VAL A 112 -10.07 -14.17 2.27
C VAL A 112 -10.98 -14.62 1.14
N GLY A 113 -12.12 -13.96 0.99
CA GLY A 113 -13.02 -14.16 -0.15
C GLY A 113 -12.40 -13.63 -1.46
N PRO A 114 -12.98 -13.94 -2.62
CA PRO A 114 -12.52 -13.40 -3.89
C PRO A 114 -12.66 -11.86 -3.90
N TRP A 115 -11.54 -11.17 -4.08
CA TRP A 115 -11.50 -9.69 -4.13
C TRP A 115 -12.36 -9.10 -5.24
N SER A 116 -12.67 -9.87 -6.28
CA SER A 116 -13.58 -9.48 -7.36
C SER A 116 -14.94 -9.04 -6.85
N ASP A 117 -15.47 -9.69 -5.82
CA ASP A 117 -16.81 -9.42 -5.30
C ASP A 117 -16.83 -8.11 -4.50
N MET A 118 -15.74 -7.79 -3.81
CA MET A 118 -15.62 -6.55 -3.04
C MET A 118 -15.46 -5.31 -3.95
N VAL A 119 -14.81 -5.45 -5.11
CA VAL A 119 -14.62 -4.35 -6.07
C VAL A 119 -15.90 -4.10 -6.86
N ALA A 120 -16.62 -5.16 -7.25
CA ALA A 120 -17.89 -5.06 -7.96
C ALA A 120 -18.97 -4.38 -7.11
N ASP A 121 -19.07 -4.71 -5.83
CA ASP A 121 -20.07 -4.12 -4.91
C ASP A 121 -19.80 -2.62 -4.65
N ARG A 122 -18.55 -2.19 -4.72
CA ARG A 122 -18.16 -0.78 -4.58
C ARG A 122 -18.39 0.04 -5.84
N ALA A 123 -18.17 -0.55 -7.02
CA ALA A 123 -18.43 0.10 -8.30
C ALA A 123 -19.92 0.39 -8.52
N THR A 124 -20.81 -0.47 -8.02
CA THR A 124 -22.26 -0.27 -8.05
C THR A 124 -22.74 0.74 -7.01
N ARG A 125 -21.96 1.01 -5.97
CA ARG A 125 -22.32 1.93 -4.89
C ARG A 125 -21.91 3.39 -5.12
N THR A 126 -21.20 3.69 -6.22
CA THR A 126 -20.72 5.05 -6.55
C THR A 126 -21.67 5.89 -7.40
N GLU A 127 -22.93 5.52 -7.53
CA GLU A 127 -23.95 6.53 -7.88
C GLU A 127 -24.18 7.45 -6.67
N ARG A 128 -23.24 8.38 -6.45
CA ARG A 128 -23.50 9.48 -5.52
C ARG A 128 -24.67 10.28 -6.06
N PRO A 129 -25.74 10.48 -5.27
CA PRO A 129 -26.81 11.37 -5.68
C PRO A 129 -26.17 12.73 -5.98
N ARG A 130 -26.36 13.23 -7.21
CA ARG A 130 -25.96 14.60 -7.58
C ARG A 130 -26.71 15.55 -6.66
N ILE A 131 -26.04 16.08 -5.65
CA ILE A 131 -26.57 17.15 -4.82
C ILE A 131 -26.72 18.35 -5.75
N ARG A 132 -27.95 18.64 -6.19
CA ARG A 132 -28.28 19.91 -6.87
C ARG A 132 -28.14 21.01 -5.83
N LEU A 133 -27.08 21.79 -5.95
CA LEU A 133 -26.91 22.98 -5.14
C LEU A 133 -27.98 24.01 -5.51
N PRO A 134 -28.70 24.63 -4.55
CA PRO A 134 -29.83 25.50 -4.82
C PRO A 134 -29.50 26.80 -5.58
N TRP A 135 -28.22 27.07 -5.84
CA TRP A 135 -27.74 28.30 -6.48
C TRP A 135 -27.18 28.10 -7.90
N SER A 136 -27.36 26.98 -8.56
CA SER A 136 -27.08 26.89 -9.97
C SER A 136 -28.15 27.66 -10.74
N ARG A 137 -27.94 28.98 -10.91
CA ARG A 137 -28.75 29.86 -11.73
C ARG A 137 -28.67 29.37 -13.19
N GLU A 138 -29.84 29.06 -13.77
CA GLU A 138 -29.99 29.00 -15.20
C GLU A 138 -29.62 30.37 -15.77
N GLY A 139 -28.59 30.40 -16.62
CA GLY A 139 -28.25 31.59 -17.41
C GLY A 139 -29.37 31.89 -18.38
N ASP A 140 -29.97 33.05 -18.17
CA ASP A 140 -30.99 33.67 -19.03
C ASP A 140 -30.42 33.88 -20.45
N GLN A 141 -31.04 33.24 -21.43
CA GLN A 141 -30.83 33.51 -22.83
C GLN A 141 -31.79 34.63 -23.24
N ARG A 142 -31.25 35.80 -23.56
CA ARG A 142 -31.85 36.77 -24.49
C ARG A 142 -30.85 37.18 -25.55
#